data_f61e98ae93c1b01b548361bf674550d4
#
_entry.id   f61e98ae93c1b01b548361bf674550d4
#
_cell.length_a   1.000
_cell.length_b   1.000
_cell.length_c   1.000
_cell.angle_alpha   90.00
_cell.angle_beta   90.00
_cell.angle_gamma   90.00
#
_symmetry.space_group_name_H-M   'P 1'
#
loop_
_entity.id
_entity.type
_entity.pdbx_description
1 polymer ?
#
loop_
_entity_poly.entity_id
_entity_poly.type
_entity_poly.pdbx_seq_one_letter_code
_entity_poly.pdbx_strand_id
1 'polypeptide(L)'
;MPAMALGLAAGMASCSKSFTDLTPQGTTTDANFWKTESDAIFASNGLYEHFNDDNMFGRGLFWFVNASDDVVTGRTDAGSAAVRNFTATGNESRINSMYKKFYQIIQRANNIIVKVPTMSISDKTKNQVIGEAYFMRGYASFYLSQYYGDQRAGVPIVTEQNMNENKFTRPANIQENFKQIESDLLKAADMLPLLTTYDASNLGRANKDAAYAYLAKTNVQWARYDKSKWAQVVKYCDMVTNSGSGRKLIDTDNPAVDFASVFYVENNYSSEYIFSVVSNKVYGSILPAVMFENTGYGLYNGWGYFHPSLELYNSFEAGDPRRKATILEFGDTFTLFGQERKYFSSNSQTGFQFNKYMQPFRFPKDQHLNPNGDYPTSNLNIPLVRYADILLMKAEALIMDGKNGDAEINKVRNRAGLSNLSGATLTQLKRERRSEFAGEYTDRHSDLVRWGDAQAAYAKPATGRQHTVKTDPNSPYTIITVWAPRNFNPSVHHVWPIPPQDVSNSGIAQNQGW
;
A
#
# COMPACT_ATOMS: atom_id res chain seq x y z
N MET A 1 -5.61 -61.70 72.37
CA MET A 1 -5.41 -60.22 72.32
C MET A 1 -5.73 -59.80 70.91
N PRO A 2 -6.79 -59.02 70.67
CA PRO A 2 -7.17 -58.58 69.33
C PRO A 2 -6.48 -57.25 69.01
N ALA A 3 -5.91 -57.14 67.83
CA ALA A 3 -5.34 -55.93 67.24
C ALA A 3 -6.44 -55.14 66.61
N MET A 4 -6.48 -53.87 66.94
CA MET A 4 -7.46 -52.85 66.51
C MET A 4 -6.97 -52.25 65.20
N ALA A 5 -7.68 -52.44 64.10
CA ALA A 5 -7.40 -51.84 62.81
C ALA A 5 -8.11 -50.46 62.73
N LEU A 6 -7.36 -49.33 62.69
CA LEU A 6 -7.85 -48.01 62.47
C LEU A 6 -7.93 -47.76 60.96
N GLY A 7 -9.14 -47.63 60.43
CA GLY A 7 -9.38 -47.23 59.05
C GLY A 7 -9.20 -45.72 58.84
N LEU A 8 -8.26 -45.34 57.98
CA LEU A 8 -8.08 -43.96 57.54
C LEU A 8 -9.01 -43.73 56.33
N ALA A 9 -10.14 -43.01 56.56
CA ALA A 9 -10.96 -42.51 55.48
C ALA A 9 -10.35 -41.20 54.97
N ALA A 10 -9.61 -41.25 53.88
CA ALA A 10 -9.15 -40.06 53.16
C ALA A 10 -10.33 -39.47 52.36
N GLY A 11 -10.84 -38.37 52.81
CA GLY A 11 -11.84 -37.59 52.09
C GLY A 11 -11.24 -37.05 50.80
N MET A 12 -11.72 -37.53 49.65
CA MET A 12 -11.47 -36.87 48.37
C MET A 12 -12.28 -35.56 48.30
N ALA A 13 -11.65 -34.46 48.70
CA ALA A 13 -12.15 -33.15 48.37
C ALA A 13 -11.94 -32.92 46.87
N SER A 14 -12.99 -33.09 46.07
CA SER A 14 -13.01 -32.71 44.68
C SER A 14 -12.81 -31.20 44.61
N CYS A 15 -11.66 -30.75 44.08
CA CYS A 15 -11.46 -29.33 43.74
C CYS A 15 -12.56 -28.91 42.78
N SER A 16 -13.39 -27.97 43.18
CA SER A 16 -14.40 -27.38 42.31
C SER A 16 -13.70 -26.74 41.13
N LYS A 17 -14.25 -26.87 39.93
CA LYS A 17 -13.76 -26.22 38.69
C LYS A 17 -13.49 -24.71 38.84
N SER A 18 -14.18 -24.04 39.78
CA SER A 18 -14.00 -22.64 40.09
C SER A 18 -12.64 -22.25 40.68
N PHE A 19 -11.83 -23.22 41.18
CA PHE A 19 -10.49 -22.94 41.71
C PHE A 19 -9.39 -22.90 40.63
N THR A 20 -9.65 -23.48 39.47
CA THR A 20 -8.73 -23.51 38.33
C THR A 20 -9.09 -22.49 37.24
N ASP A 21 -10.27 -21.90 37.30
CA ASP A 21 -10.77 -20.84 36.39
C ASP A 21 -10.45 -19.44 36.93
N LEU A 22 -9.20 -19.20 37.28
CA LEU A 22 -8.74 -17.85 37.60
C LEU A 22 -8.57 -17.07 36.29
N THR A 23 -9.52 -16.17 36.02
CA THR A 23 -9.32 -15.17 34.99
C THR A 23 -8.10 -14.32 35.37
N PRO A 24 -7.02 -14.28 34.54
CA PRO A 24 -5.86 -13.48 34.88
C PRO A 24 -6.26 -12.03 35.15
N GLN A 25 -6.01 -11.55 36.34
CA GLN A 25 -6.29 -10.15 36.67
C GLN A 25 -5.25 -9.26 35.98
N GLY A 26 -5.71 -8.24 35.26
CA GLY A 26 -4.85 -7.30 34.56
C GLY A 26 -4.49 -7.68 33.10
N THR A 27 -4.95 -8.82 32.60
CA THR A 27 -4.83 -9.18 31.19
C THR A 27 -6.18 -9.10 30.49
N THR A 28 -6.16 -8.57 29.27
CA THR A 28 -7.36 -8.53 28.40
C THR A 28 -7.64 -9.95 27.90
N THR A 29 -8.80 -10.50 28.26
CA THR A 29 -9.28 -11.81 27.79
C THR A 29 -10.53 -11.63 26.95
N ASP A 30 -10.90 -12.59 26.13
CA ASP A 30 -12.15 -12.53 25.34
C ASP A 30 -13.40 -12.37 26.22
N ALA A 31 -13.35 -12.85 27.47
CA ALA A 31 -14.44 -12.73 28.44
C ALA A 31 -14.62 -11.33 29.06
N ASN A 32 -13.55 -10.54 29.16
CA ASN A 32 -13.58 -9.20 29.78
C ASN A 32 -13.45 -8.05 28.76
N PHE A 33 -13.08 -8.33 27.53
CA PHE A 33 -13.11 -7.44 26.37
C PHE A 33 -14.54 -7.38 25.77
N TRP A 34 -14.80 -6.65 24.75
CA TRP A 34 -16.09 -6.57 24.02
C TRP A 34 -17.28 -6.09 24.88
N LYS A 35 -17.08 -5.12 25.78
CA LYS A 35 -18.12 -4.62 26.70
C LYS A 35 -18.47 -3.15 26.47
N THR A 36 -17.50 -2.33 26.15
CA THR A 36 -17.61 -0.87 26.10
C THR A 36 -17.35 -0.32 24.69
N GLU A 37 -17.76 0.92 24.44
CA GLU A 37 -17.40 1.62 23.19
C GLU A 37 -15.89 1.71 23.01
N SER A 38 -15.14 1.93 24.10
CA SER A 38 -13.67 1.94 24.06
C SER A 38 -13.10 0.62 23.60
N ASP A 39 -13.67 -0.52 23.99
CA ASP A 39 -13.21 -1.84 23.54
C ASP A 39 -13.42 -2.01 22.04
N ALA A 40 -14.58 -1.59 21.51
CA ALA A 40 -14.89 -1.65 20.10
C ALA A 40 -13.92 -0.77 19.28
N ILE A 41 -13.67 0.46 19.73
CA ILE A 41 -12.73 1.39 19.11
C ILE A 41 -11.30 0.84 19.18
N PHE A 42 -10.90 0.26 20.31
CA PHE A 42 -9.57 -0.35 20.44
C PHE A 42 -9.38 -1.53 19.49
N ALA A 43 -10.40 -2.38 19.35
CA ALA A 43 -10.38 -3.48 18.37
C ALA A 43 -10.25 -2.94 16.93
N SER A 44 -10.97 -1.88 16.59
CA SER A 44 -10.86 -1.21 15.30
C SER A 44 -9.47 -0.63 15.06
N ASN A 45 -8.83 -0.03 16.08
CA ASN A 45 -7.45 0.46 15.96
C ASN A 45 -6.47 -0.68 15.61
N GLY A 46 -6.71 -1.88 16.13
CA GLY A 46 -5.95 -3.07 15.81
C GLY A 46 -5.95 -3.46 14.33
N LEU A 47 -6.94 -3.01 13.54
CA LEU A 47 -6.98 -3.24 12.08
C LEU A 47 -5.84 -2.51 11.35
N TYR A 48 -5.38 -1.37 11.87
CA TYR A 48 -4.36 -0.52 11.27
C TYR A 48 -2.94 -0.79 11.79
N GLU A 49 -2.78 -1.68 12.78
CA GLU A 49 -1.48 -1.94 13.43
C GLU A 49 -0.37 -2.24 12.42
N HIS A 50 -0.67 -3.07 11.42
CA HIS A 50 0.34 -3.46 10.43
C HIS A 50 0.72 -2.36 9.43
N PHE A 51 0.00 -1.23 9.40
CA PHE A 51 0.33 -0.12 8.50
C PHE A 51 1.66 0.55 8.85
N ASN A 52 2.12 0.43 10.09
CA ASN A 52 3.43 0.93 10.51
C ASN A 52 4.56 -0.11 10.43
N ASP A 53 4.25 -1.31 9.94
CA ASP A 53 5.24 -2.37 9.81
C ASP A 53 6.11 -2.16 8.55
N ASP A 54 7.43 -2.26 8.72
CA ASP A 54 8.39 -2.14 7.64
C ASP A 54 8.18 -3.16 6.51
N ASN A 55 7.71 -4.37 6.84
CA ASN A 55 7.38 -5.38 5.83
C ASN A 55 6.05 -5.12 5.10
N MET A 56 5.31 -4.07 5.46
CA MET A 56 4.09 -3.63 4.77
C MET A 56 4.36 -2.32 4.02
N PHE A 57 4.31 -1.19 4.71
CA PHE A 57 4.41 0.15 4.08
C PHE A 57 5.76 0.84 4.27
N GLY A 58 6.78 0.13 4.71
CA GLY A 58 8.17 0.53 4.59
C GLY A 58 8.77 -0.11 3.34
N ARG A 59 9.63 -1.10 3.54
CA ARG A 59 10.30 -1.82 2.45
C ARG A 59 9.48 -2.99 1.89
N GLY A 60 8.49 -3.49 2.64
CA GLY A 60 7.74 -4.69 2.25
C GLY A 60 6.87 -4.48 1.02
N LEU A 61 5.76 -3.77 1.17
CA LEU A 61 4.84 -3.51 0.06
C LEU A 61 5.53 -2.70 -1.05
N PHE A 62 6.45 -1.80 -0.69
CA PHE A 62 7.19 -0.99 -1.64
C PHE A 62 8.03 -1.83 -2.61
N TRP A 63 8.54 -3.01 -2.20
CA TRP A 63 9.24 -3.94 -3.08
C TRP A 63 8.38 -4.41 -4.25
N PHE A 64 7.13 -4.76 -3.98
CA PHE A 64 6.20 -5.23 -5.01
C PHE A 64 5.76 -4.09 -5.93
N VAL A 65 5.42 -2.95 -5.33
CA VAL A 65 5.00 -1.74 -6.07
C VAL A 65 6.12 -1.23 -6.96
N ASN A 66 7.35 -1.23 -6.47
CA ASN A 66 8.51 -0.67 -7.18
C ASN A 66 9.46 -1.71 -7.77
N ALA A 67 9.17 -3.02 -7.65
CA ALA A 67 9.86 -4.07 -8.40
C ALA A 67 9.48 -4.02 -9.89
N SER A 68 9.46 -2.83 -10.46
CA SER A 68 8.97 -2.51 -11.81
C SER A 68 10.12 -2.08 -12.73
N ASP A 69 9.81 -1.35 -13.79
CA ASP A 69 10.78 -0.73 -14.69
C ASP A 69 11.20 0.69 -14.25
N ASP A 70 10.59 1.20 -13.15
CA ASP A 70 10.82 2.57 -12.68
C ASP A 70 11.94 2.69 -11.66
N VAL A 71 12.28 1.62 -10.96
CA VAL A 71 13.09 1.66 -9.76
C VAL A 71 14.23 0.64 -9.81
N VAL A 72 15.40 1.09 -9.42
CA VAL A 72 16.56 0.24 -9.15
C VAL A 72 16.76 0.16 -7.65
N THR A 73 16.99 -1.05 -7.13
CA THR A 73 17.30 -1.24 -5.73
C THR A 73 18.77 -0.91 -5.46
N GLY A 74 19.00 0.08 -4.59
CA GLY A 74 20.33 0.55 -4.24
C GLY A 74 21.10 -0.38 -3.29
N ARG A 75 20.40 -1.20 -2.53
CA ARG A 75 21.00 -2.20 -1.64
C ARG A 75 20.82 -3.60 -2.20
N THR A 76 21.89 -4.36 -2.15
CA THR A 76 21.90 -5.76 -2.58
C THR A 76 21.74 -6.67 -1.36
N ASP A 77 20.55 -7.21 -1.19
CA ASP A 77 20.34 -8.40 -0.37
C ASP A 77 19.74 -9.52 -1.24
N ALA A 78 19.88 -10.77 -0.80
CA ALA A 78 19.45 -11.91 -1.59
C ALA A 78 17.94 -11.92 -1.86
N GLY A 79 17.12 -11.48 -0.89
CA GLY A 79 15.68 -11.38 -1.03
C GLY A 79 15.28 -10.32 -2.06
N SER A 80 15.90 -9.14 -2.01
CA SER A 80 15.72 -8.09 -3.01
C SER A 80 16.03 -8.54 -4.42
N ALA A 81 17.16 -9.22 -4.59
CA ALA A 81 17.58 -9.75 -5.88
C ALA A 81 16.61 -10.81 -6.40
N ALA A 82 16.10 -11.68 -5.52
CA ALA A 82 15.15 -12.72 -5.87
C ALA A 82 13.80 -12.14 -6.32
N VAL A 83 13.25 -11.15 -5.59
CA VAL A 83 12.02 -10.44 -6.00
C VAL A 83 12.23 -9.74 -7.33
N ARG A 84 13.29 -8.96 -7.45
CA ARG A 84 13.62 -8.24 -8.70
C ARG A 84 13.71 -9.14 -9.91
N ASN A 85 14.33 -10.31 -9.78
CA ASN A 85 14.61 -11.23 -10.88
C ASN A 85 13.49 -12.26 -11.09
N PHE A 86 12.38 -12.16 -10.34
CA PHE A 86 11.27 -13.12 -10.40
C PHE A 86 11.69 -14.56 -10.07
N THR A 87 12.64 -14.71 -9.15
CA THR A 87 13.17 -16.01 -8.67
C THR A 87 12.90 -16.23 -7.18
N ALA A 88 12.12 -15.32 -6.56
CA ALA A 88 11.78 -15.42 -5.15
C ALA A 88 10.91 -16.65 -4.89
N THR A 89 11.23 -17.38 -3.85
CA THR A 89 10.37 -18.47 -3.35
C THR A 89 9.41 -17.94 -2.29
N GLY A 90 8.38 -18.68 -1.94
CA GLY A 90 7.46 -18.33 -0.85
C GLY A 90 8.13 -18.21 0.53
N ASN A 91 9.38 -18.63 0.67
CA ASN A 91 10.19 -18.44 1.88
C ASN A 91 10.86 -17.06 1.94
N GLU A 92 10.81 -16.27 0.87
CA GLU A 92 11.30 -14.89 0.92
C GLU A 92 10.52 -14.12 2.00
N SER A 93 11.24 -13.42 2.86
CA SER A 93 10.66 -12.89 4.11
C SER A 93 9.54 -11.88 3.87
N ARG A 94 9.64 -11.04 2.83
CA ARG A 94 8.64 -10.02 2.52
C ARG A 94 7.37 -10.61 1.91
N ILE A 95 7.52 -11.59 1.00
CA ILE A 95 6.41 -12.35 0.43
C ILE A 95 5.62 -13.04 1.53
N ASN A 96 6.32 -13.76 2.41
CA ASN A 96 5.73 -14.46 3.55
C ASN A 96 5.05 -13.49 4.53
N SER A 97 5.75 -12.41 4.92
CA SER A 97 5.23 -11.45 5.88
C SER A 97 3.98 -10.75 5.37
N MET A 98 3.93 -10.33 4.11
CA MET A 98 2.76 -9.69 3.52
C MET A 98 1.54 -10.61 3.53
N TYR A 99 1.72 -11.85 3.07
CA TYR A 99 0.64 -12.84 3.06
C TYR A 99 0.04 -13.02 4.47
N LYS A 100 0.90 -13.27 5.46
CA LYS A 100 0.47 -13.46 6.85
C LYS A 100 -0.21 -12.23 7.44
N LYS A 101 0.34 -11.04 7.23
CA LYS A 101 -0.21 -9.80 7.79
C LYS A 101 -1.57 -9.45 7.20
N PHE A 102 -1.79 -9.65 5.92
CA PHE A 102 -3.12 -9.47 5.35
C PHE A 102 -4.14 -10.44 5.92
N TYR A 103 -3.79 -11.72 6.15
CA TYR A 103 -4.69 -12.66 6.82
C TYR A 103 -4.91 -12.31 8.31
N GLN A 104 -3.93 -11.73 9.00
CA GLN A 104 -4.13 -11.22 10.36
C GLN A 104 -5.13 -10.05 10.40
N ILE A 105 -5.08 -9.14 9.41
CA ILE A 105 -6.09 -8.08 9.26
C ILE A 105 -7.48 -8.70 9.06
N ILE A 106 -7.61 -9.69 8.18
CA ILE A 106 -8.87 -10.40 7.91
C ILE A 106 -9.40 -11.07 9.18
N GLN A 107 -8.54 -11.74 9.97
CA GLN A 107 -8.93 -12.38 11.22
C GLN A 107 -9.47 -11.36 12.24
N ARG A 108 -8.78 -10.24 12.40
CA ARG A 108 -9.23 -9.15 13.29
C ARG A 108 -10.55 -8.57 12.84
N ALA A 109 -10.72 -8.34 11.54
CA ALA A 109 -11.97 -7.85 10.96
C ALA A 109 -13.13 -8.82 11.21
N ASN A 110 -12.92 -10.13 11.01
CA ASN A 110 -13.93 -11.14 11.30
C ASN A 110 -14.35 -11.15 12.76
N ASN A 111 -13.41 -11.02 13.71
CA ASN A 111 -13.73 -10.92 15.14
C ASN A 111 -14.62 -9.70 15.44
N ILE A 112 -14.33 -8.54 14.85
CA ILE A 112 -15.15 -7.34 15.01
C ILE A 112 -16.55 -7.57 14.44
N ILE A 113 -16.66 -8.13 13.24
CA ILE A 113 -17.93 -8.38 12.55
C ILE A 113 -18.83 -9.33 13.37
N VAL A 114 -18.23 -10.29 14.09
CA VAL A 114 -18.99 -11.23 14.96
C VAL A 114 -19.34 -10.59 16.30
N LYS A 115 -18.40 -9.93 16.95
CA LYS A 115 -18.52 -9.51 18.36
C LYS A 115 -19.26 -8.18 18.54
N VAL A 116 -18.94 -7.17 17.73
CA VAL A 116 -19.46 -5.80 17.92
C VAL A 116 -20.99 -5.70 17.77
N PRO A 117 -21.67 -6.43 16.86
CA PRO A 117 -23.12 -6.39 16.78
C PRO A 117 -23.84 -6.76 18.11
N THR A 118 -23.24 -7.63 18.92
CA THR A 118 -23.82 -8.12 20.19
C THR A 118 -23.55 -7.20 21.38
N MET A 119 -22.71 -6.18 21.23
CA MET A 119 -22.35 -5.25 22.31
C MET A 119 -23.48 -4.25 22.57
N SER A 120 -23.64 -3.86 23.82
CA SER A 120 -24.61 -2.81 24.25
C SER A 120 -23.94 -1.42 24.16
N ILE A 121 -23.65 -0.96 22.95
CA ILE A 121 -23.02 0.34 22.63
C ILE A 121 -23.84 1.10 21.59
N SER A 122 -23.49 2.37 21.32
CA SER A 122 -24.25 3.20 20.37
C SER A 122 -24.20 2.63 18.94
N ASP A 123 -25.29 2.77 18.20
CA ASP A 123 -25.35 2.35 16.80
C ASP A 123 -24.33 3.12 15.93
N LYS A 124 -24.04 4.38 16.26
CA LYS A 124 -23.00 5.17 15.59
C LYS A 124 -21.64 4.48 15.67
N THR A 125 -21.22 4.07 16.87
CA THR A 125 -19.95 3.37 17.09
C THR A 125 -19.96 1.99 16.42
N LYS A 126 -21.08 1.23 16.54
CA LYS A 126 -21.23 -0.05 15.85
C LYS A 126 -21.02 0.09 14.35
N ASN A 127 -21.76 0.98 13.70
CA ASN A 127 -21.69 1.19 12.26
C ASN A 127 -20.27 1.58 11.81
N GLN A 128 -19.61 2.50 12.53
CA GLN A 128 -18.27 2.90 12.22
C GLN A 128 -17.29 1.72 12.32
N VAL A 129 -17.26 1.02 13.46
CA VAL A 129 -16.29 -0.05 13.74
C VAL A 129 -16.52 -1.27 12.84
N ILE A 130 -17.77 -1.65 12.59
CA ILE A 130 -18.12 -2.75 11.69
C ILE A 130 -17.82 -2.35 10.23
N GLY A 131 -18.12 -1.10 9.85
CA GLY A 131 -17.79 -0.57 8.53
C GLY A 131 -16.28 -0.56 8.27
N GLU A 132 -15.46 -0.16 9.27
CA GLU A 132 -14.00 -0.26 9.20
C GLU A 132 -13.53 -1.72 9.05
N ALA A 133 -14.17 -2.65 9.76
CA ALA A 133 -13.83 -4.08 9.66
C ALA A 133 -14.13 -4.65 8.25
N TYR A 134 -15.29 -4.34 7.68
CA TYR A 134 -15.59 -4.72 6.30
C TYR A 134 -14.64 -4.07 5.30
N PHE A 135 -14.31 -2.79 5.47
CA PHE A 135 -13.33 -2.11 4.62
C PHE A 135 -11.96 -2.80 4.68
N MET A 136 -11.44 -3.03 5.88
CA MET A 136 -10.10 -3.61 6.07
C MET A 136 -10.03 -5.07 5.63
N ARG A 137 -11.12 -5.83 5.73
CA ARG A 137 -11.22 -7.18 5.17
C ARG A 137 -11.18 -7.14 3.64
N GLY A 138 -11.98 -6.28 3.02
CA GLY A 138 -11.97 -6.06 1.57
C GLY A 138 -10.62 -5.57 1.06
N TYR A 139 -10.01 -4.62 1.76
CA TYR A 139 -8.67 -4.09 1.48
C TYR A 139 -7.59 -5.17 1.52
N ALA A 140 -7.52 -5.95 2.59
CA ALA A 140 -6.54 -7.03 2.73
C ALA A 140 -6.76 -8.14 1.69
N SER A 141 -8.02 -8.51 1.44
CA SER A 141 -8.39 -9.48 0.41
C SER A 141 -8.04 -9.00 -1.00
N PHE A 142 -8.14 -7.69 -1.27
CA PHE A 142 -7.74 -7.10 -2.54
C PHE A 142 -6.24 -7.34 -2.81
N TYR A 143 -5.36 -7.01 -1.86
CA TYR A 143 -3.91 -7.22 -2.05
C TYR A 143 -3.52 -8.70 -2.09
N LEU A 144 -4.13 -9.54 -1.26
CA LEU A 144 -3.94 -11.00 -1.35
C LEU A 144 -4.31 -11.52 -2.74
N SER A 145 -5.46 -11.09 -3.24
CA SER A 145 -5.95 -11.50 -4.57
C SER A 145 -5.02 -11.01 -5.68
N GLN A 146 -4.60 -9.74 -5.62
CA GLN A 146 -3.73 -9.14 -6.64
C GLN A 146 -2.36 -9.81 -6.71
N TYR A 147 -1.81 -10.22 -5.56
CA TYR A 147 -0.45 -10.75 -5.53
C TYR A 147 -0.35 -12.27 -5.55
N TYR A 148 -1.38 -13.00 -5.08
CA TYR A 148 -1.27 -14.45 -4.88
C TYR A 148 -2.37 -15.26 -5.58
N GLY A 149 -3.30 -14.61 -6.27
CA GLY A 149 -4.40 -15.27 -6.96
C GLY A 149 -4.49 -14.93 -8.44
N ASP A 150 -4.97 -15.88 -9.25
CA ASP A 150 -5.20 -15.68 -10.67
C ASP A 150 -6.45 -16.45 -11.18
N GLN A 151 -6.60 -16.50 -12.51
CA GLN A 151 -7.73 -17.19 -13.14
C GLN A 151 -7.73 -18.72 -12.89
N ARG A 152 -6.61 -19.30 -12.49
CA ARG A 152 -6.47 -20.75 -12.26
C ARG A 152 -6.77 -21.13 -10.81
N ALA A 153 -6.57 -20.22 -9.87
CA ALA A 153 -6.96 -20.38 -8.48
C ALA A 153 -6.93 -19.03 -7.75
N GLY A 154 -7.99 -18.72 -7.01
CA GLY A 154 -8.01 -17.57 -6.10
C GLY A 154 -7.14 -17.80 -4.86
N VAL A 155 -7.27 -16.94 -3.87
CA VAL A 155 -6.71 -17.13 -2.52
C VAL A 155 -7.82 -17.58 -1.56
N PRO A 156 -7.52 -18.28 -0.46
CA PRO A 156 -8.53 -18.68 0.52
C PRO A 156 -9.40 -17.52 0.98
N ILE A 157 -10.72 -17.68 0.89
CA ILE A 157 -11.69 -16.69 1.37
C ILE A 157 -12.04 -17.04 2.81
N VAL A 158 -11.65 -16.13 3.74
CA VAL A 158 -11.89 -16.29 5.18
C VAL A 158 -12.85 -15.19 5.65
N THR A 159 -14.03 -15.61 6.06
CA THR A 159 -15.09 -14.73 6.56
C THR A 159 -15.50 -15.13 7.99
N GLU A 160 -16.40 -14.36 8.60
CA GLU A 160 -16.98 -14.69 9.89
C GLU A 160 -17.71 -16.04 9.92
N GLN A 161 -18.07 -16.58 8.77
CA GLN A 161 -18.80 -17.86 8.65
C GLN A 161 -17.88 -19.08 8.77
N ASN A 162 -16.61 -18.95 8.35
CA ASN A 162 -15.67 -20.06 8.28
C ASN A 162 -14.34 -19.80 9.03
N MET A 163 -14.18 -18.66 9.71
CA MET A 163 -12.92 -18.27 10.39
C MET A 163 -12.42 -19.26 11.44
N ASN A 164 -13.28 -20.15 11.93
CA ASN A 164 -12.96 -21.18 12.92
C ASN A 164 -12.62 -22.55 12.30
N GLU A 165 -12.61 -22.64 10.97
CA GLU A 165 -12.23 -23.86 10.29
C GLU A 165 -10.72 -24.10 10.39
N ASN A 166 -10.31 -25.37 10.47
CA ASN A 166 -8.89 -25.73 10.55
C ASN A 166 -8.20 -25.78 9.18
N LYS A 167 -8.98 -25.81 8.10
CA LYS A 167 -8.47 -25.87 6.73
C LYS A 167 -9.31 -25.01 5.81
N PHE A 168 -8.62 -24.28 4.95
CA PHE A 168 -9.23 -23.47 3.92
C PHE A 168 -8.90 -24.01 2.54
N THR A 169 -9.80 -23.84 1.59
CA THR A 169 -9.58 -24.16 0.19
C THR A 169 -9.42 -22.90 -0.64
N ARG A 170 -8.74 -23.01 -1.76
CA ARG A 170 -8.67 -21.93 -2.75
C ARG A 170 -9.91 -21.98 -3.64
N PRO A 171 -10.56 -20.84 -3.94
CA PRO A 171 -11.59 -20.77 -4.99
C PRO A 171 -11.01 -21.22 -6.34
N ALA A 172 -11.89 -21.73 -7.20
CA ALA A 172 -11.51 -22.21 -8.54
C ALA A 172 -10.88 -21.14 -9.44
N ASN A 173 -11.15 -19.86 -9.14
CA ASN A 173 -10.57 -18.72 -9.84
C ASN A 173 -10.66 -17.46 -8.98
N ILE A 174 -9.92 -16.42 -9.37
CA ILE A 174 -9.83 -15.15 -8.65
C ILE A 174 -11.13 -14.34 -8.64
N GLN A 175 -12.06 -14.59 -9.56
CA GLN A 175 -13.30 -13.81 -9.65
C GLN A 175 -14.20 -14.02 -8.42
N GLU A 176 -14.11 -15.19 -7.79
CA GLU A 176 -14.81 -15.44 -6.51
C GLU A 176 -14.28 -14.53 -5.38
N ASN A 177 -12.97 -14.30 -5.37
CA ASN A 177 -12.37 -13.33 -4.43
C ASN A 177 -12.89 -11.91 -4.71
N PHE A 178 -12.95 -11.49 -5.98
CA PHE A 178 -13.45 -10.15 -6.32
C PHE A 178 -14.91 -9.96 -5.92
N LYS A 179 -15.76 -10.99 -6.04
CA LYS A 179 -17.14 -10.94 -5.54
C LYS A 179 -17.20 -10.71 -4.02
N GLN A 180 -16.36 -11.43 -3.26
CA GLN A 180 -16.31 -11.25 -1.81
C GLN A 180 -15.79 -9.85 -1.43
N ILE A 181 -14.74 -9.37 -2.12
CA ILE A 181 -14.19 -8.02 -1.91
C ILE A 181 -15.25 -6.95 -2.21
N GLU A 182 -15.96 -7.09 -3.34
CA GLU A 182 -17.03 -6.16 -3.71
C GLU A 182 -18.15 -6.15 -2.65
N SER A 183 -18.56 -7.32 -2.16
CA SER A 183 -19.56 -7.45 -1.08
C SER A 183 -19.11 -6.72 0.21
N ASP A 184 -17.87 -6.92 0.64
CA ASP A 184 -17.33 -6.29 1.85
C ASP A 184 -17.23 -4.78 1.70
N LEU A 185 -16.70 -4.30 0.57
CA LEU A 185 -16.54 -2.87 0.33
C LEU A 185 -17.87 -2.13 0.14
N LEU A 186 -18.91 -2.79 -0.39
CA LEU A 186 -20.25 -2.23 -0.44
C LEU A 186 -20.86 -2.08 0.95
N LYS A 187 -20.72 -3.08 1.83
CA LYS A 187 -21.15 -2.98 3.24
C LYS A 187 -20.38 -1.87 3.96
N ALA A 188 -19.08 -1.76 3.72
CA ALA A 188 -18.26 -0.68 4.26
C ALA A 188 -18.74 0.70 3.79
N ALA A 189 -19.03 0.86 2.50
CA ALA A 189 -19.53 2.12 1.94
C ALA A 189 -20.91 2.52 2.49
N ASP A 190 -21.75 1.55 2.83
CA ASP A 190 -23.06 1.80 3.46
C ASP A 190 -22.90 2.31 4.90
N MET A 191 -21.98 1.73 5.66
CA MET A 191 -21.81 2.00 7.09
C MET A 191 -20.87 3.18 7.39
N LEU A 192 -19.83 3.38 6.58
CA LEU A 192 -18.80 4.38 6.85
C LEU A 192 -19.27 5.80 6.53
N PRO A 193 -18.90 6.80 7.36
CA PRO A 193 -19.14 8.19 7.06
C PRO A 193 -18.18 8.74 6.00
N LEU A 194 -18.47 9.93 5.49
CA LEU A 194 -17.53 10.71 4.70
C LEU A 194 -16.39 11.24 5.59
N LEU A 195 -15.17 11.35 5.04
CA LEU A 195 -14.02 11.87 5.79
C LEU A 195 -14.30 13.26 6.39
N THR A 196 -15.05 14.10 5.69
CA THR A 196 -15.41 15.46 6.13
C THR A 196 -16.27 15.49 7.39
N THR A 197 -16.83 14.36 7.80
CA THR A 197 -17.64 14.24 9.03
C THR A 197 -16.86 13.68 10.22
N TYR A 198 -15.61 13.25 10.00
CA TYR A 198 -14.71 12.85 11.08
C TYR A 198 -14.17 14.05 11.84
N ASP A 199 -14.02 13.93 13.13
CA ASP A 199 -13.22 14.85 13.93
C ASP A 199 -11.73 14.61 13.73
N ALA A 200 -10.90 15.53 14.24
CA ALA A 200 -9.45 15.49 14.07
C ALA A 200 -8.78 14.20 14.58
N SER A 201 -9.38 13.54 15.59
CA SER A 201 -8.83 12.30 16.16
C SER A 201 -9.11 11.06 15.31
N ASN A 202 -10.05 11.16 14.38
CA ASN A 202 -10.49 10.09 13.50
C ASN A 202 -10.05 10.28 12.03
N LEU A 203 -9.34 11.36 11.72
CA LEU A 203 -8.73 11.54 10.40
C LEU A 203 -7.76 10.38 10.09
N GLY A 204 -7.80 9.88 8.87
CA GLY A 204 -6.99 8.74 8.42
C GLY A 204 -7.66 7.38 8.57
N ARG A 205 -8.80 7.27 9.29
CA ARG A 205 -9.61 6.06 9.30
C ARG A 205 -10.25 5.80 7.94
N ALA A 206 -10.59 4.55 7.70
CA ALA A 206 -11.39 4.18 6.52
C ALA A 206 -12.68 5.02 6.48
N ASN A 207 -13.05 5.45 5.29
CA ASN A 207 -14.19 6.33 5.05
C ASN A 207 -14.94 5.87 3.79
N LYS A 208 -16.12 6.40 3.56
CA LYS A 208 -16.98 6.03 2.44
C LYS A 208 -16.29 6.18 1.08
N ASP A 209 -15.55 7.26 0.86
CA ASP A 209 -14.83 7.48 -0.40
C ASP A 209 -13.73 6.44 -0.60
N ALA A 210 -13.04 6.03 0.48
CA ALA A 210 -12.03 4.98 0.41
C ALA A 210 -12.65 3.63 0.00
N ALA A 211 -13.85 3.29 0.51
CA ALA A 211 -14.55 2.09 0.10
C ALA A 211 -14.90 2.12 -1.40
N TYR A 212 -15.44 3.21 -1.92
CA TYR A 212 -15.71 3.36 -3.35
C TYR A 212 -14.43 3.36 -4.20
N ALA A 213 -13.35 3.96 -3.71
CA ALA A 213 -12.05 3.93 -4.40
C ALA A 213 -11.51 2.50 -4.55
N TYR A 214 -11.60 1.68 -3.48
CA TYR A 214 -11.18 0.28 -3.55
C TYR A 214 -12.16 -0.60 -4.35
N LEU A 215 -13.45 -0.26 -4.40
CA LEU A 215 -14.39 -0.88 -5.36
C LEU A 215 -13.96 -0.60 -6.81
N ALA A 216 -13.56 0.64 -7.12
CA ALA A 216 -13.03 0.98 -8.45
C ALA A 216 -11.75 0.21 -8.75
N LYS A 217 -10.76 0.18 -7.82
CA LYS A 217 -9.50 -0.58 -7.98
C LYS A 217 -9.76 -2.07 -8.18
N THR A 218 -10.68 -2.66 -7.42
CA THR A 218 -11.08 -4.07 -7.56
C THR A 218 -11.64 -4.35 -8.95
N ASN A 219 -12.52 -3.48 -9.44
CA ASN A 219 -13.13 -3.65 -10.75
C ASN A 219 -12.13 -3.39 -11.91
N VAL A 220 -11.11 -2.54 -11.74
CA VAL A 220 -9.99 -2.42 -12.69
C VAL A 220 -9.24 -3.76 -12.81
N GLN A 221 -8.96 -4.44 -11.70
CA GLN A 221 -8.32 -5.76 -11.73
C GLN A 221 -9.26 -6.85 -12.29
N TRP A 222 -10.53 -6.79 -11.93
CA TRP A 222 -11.53 -7.75 -12.43
C TRP A 222 -11.76 -7.64 -13.93
N ALA A 223 -11.66 -6.43 -14.49
CA ALA A 223 -11.82 -6.17 -15.93
C ALA A 223 -10.80 -6.90 -16.82
N ARG A 224 -9.69 -7.41 -16.25
CA ARG A 224 -8.76 -8.33 -16.95
C ARG A 224 -9.47 -9.61 -17.42
N TYR A 225 -10.48 -10.05 -16.67
CA TYR A 225 -11.18 -11.33 -16.85
C TYR A 225 -12.61 -11.14 -17.34
N ASP A 226 -13.22 -10.00 -17.03
CA ASP A 226 -14.58 -9.63 -17.40
C ASP A 226 -14.66 -8.16 -17.79
N LYS A 227 -14.65 -7.89 -19.10
CA LYS A 227 -14.65 -6.52 -19.63
C LYS A 227 -15.88 -5.69 -19.23
N SER A 228 -17.00 -6.32 -18.83
CA SER A 228 -18.19 -5.60 -18.35
C SER A 228 -17.92 -4.80 -17.09
N LYS A 229 -16.83 -5.10 -16.36
CA LYS A 229 -16.42 -4.43 -15.14
C LYS A 229 -15.92 -3.00 -15.37
N TRP A 230 -15.54 -2.62 -16.59
CA TRP A 230 -15.20 -1.23 -16.89
C TRP A 230 -16.34 -0.25 -16.58
N ALA A 231 -17.58 -0.63 -16.83
CA ALA A 231 -18.73 0.18 -16.45
C ALA A 231 -18.85 0.37 -14.92
N GLN A 232 -18.48 -0.66 -14.13
CA GLN A 232 -18.46 -0.55 -12.66
C GLN A 232 -17.34 0.37 -12.17
N VAL A 233 -16.17 0.37 -12.83
CA VAL A 233 -15.09 1.32 -12.53
C VAL A 233 -15.59 2.75 -12.65
N VAL A 234 -16.24 3.09 -13.78
CA VAL A 234 -16.83 4.44 -13.99
C VAL A 234 -17.80 4.77 -12.86
N LYS A 235 -18.75 3.85 -12.59
CA LYS A 235 -19.75 4.04 -11.52
C LYS A 235 -19.11 4.36 -10.16
N TYR A 236 -18.13 3.57 -9.73
CA TYR A 236 -17.52 3.76 -8.40
C TYR A 236 -16.63 5.00 -8.35
N CYS A 237 -15.95 5.35 -9.44
CA CYS A 237 -15.24 6.63 -9.54
C CYS A 237 -16.21 7.83 -9.44
N ASP A 238 -17.37 7.76 -10.07
CA ASP A 238 -18.42 8.79 -9.97
C ASP A 238 -18.97 8.89 -8.55
N MET A 239 -19.10 7.77 -7.82
CA MET A 239 -19.50 7.80 -6.42
C MET A 239 -18.50 8.52 -5.52
N VAL A 240 -17.19 8.44 -5.80
CA VAL A 240 -16.18 9.25 -5.10
C VAL A 240 -16.27 10.71 -5.51
N THR A 241 -16.33 10.99 -6.81
CA THR A 241 -16.34 12.38 -7.34
C THR A 241 -17.57 13.15 -6.87
N ASN A 242 -18.72 12.49 -6.77
CA ASN A 242 -20.01 13.08 -6.42
C ASN A 242 -20.45 12.81 -4.97
N SER A 243 -19.56 12.33 -4.11
CA SER A 243 -19.88 11.94 -2.73
C SER A 243 -20.31 13.10 -1.82
N GLY A 244 -20.06 14.33 -2.23
CA GLY A 244 -20.26 15.53 -1.39
C GLY A 244 -19.11 15.83 -0.43
N SER A 245 -18.05 15.02 -0.43
CA SER A 245 -16.85 15.25 0.42
C SER A 245 -15.85 16.27 -0.15
N GLY A 246 -16.15 16.88 -1.30
CA GLY A 246 -15.30 17.91 -1.91
C GLY A 246 -13.96 17.40 -2.43
N ARG A 247 -13.90 16.13 -2.86
CA ARG A 247 -12.67 15.55 -3.42
C ARG A 247 -12.22 16.29 -4.67
N LYS A 248 -10.97 16.72 -4.66
CA LYS A 248 -10.35 17.42 -5.79
C LYS A 248 -8.85 17.32 -5.74
N LEU A 249 -8.17 17.58 -6.86
CA LEU A 249 -6.73 17.77 -6.90
C LEU A 249 -6.33 19.01 -6.09
N ILE A 250 -5.13 19.00 -5.54
CA ILE A 250 -4.49 20.24 -5.10
C ILE A 250 -4.11 20.99 -6.38
N ASP A 251 -4.79 22.10 -6.63
CA ASP A 251 -4.64 22.91 -7.82
C ASP A 251 -4.87 24.38 -7.43
N THR A 252 -3.80 25.15 -7.42
CA THR A 252 -3.76 26.58 -7.05
C THR A 252 -3.28 27.45 -8.20
N ASP A 253 -3.39 26.94 -9.43
CA ASP A 253 -2.85 27.56 -10.64
C ASP A 253 -1.31 27.75 -10.60
N ASN A 254 -0.62 26.91 -9.81
CA ASN A 254 0.85 26.91 -9.72
C ASN A 254 1.42 25.49 -9.96
N PRO A 255 1.49 25.02 -11.22
CA PRO A 255 1.91 23.66 -11.57
C PRO A 255 3.28 23.27 -11.03
N ALA A 256 4.18 24.24 -10.81
CA ALA A 256 5.51 23.98 -10.25
C ALA A 256 5.46 23.51 -8.78
N VAL A 257 4.39 23.84 -8.06
CA VAL A 257 4.24 23.57 -6.62
C VAL A 257 3.10 22.58 -6.35
N ASP A 258 2.01 22.66 -7.09
CA ASP A 258 0.76 21.93 -6.78
C ASP A 258 0.97 20.42 -6.66
N PHE A 259 1.65 19.81 -7.62
CA PHE A 259 1.97 18.39 -7.52
C PHE A 259 2.90 18.07 -6.35
N ALA A 260 3.95 18.85 -6.16
CA ALA A 260 4.91 18.62 -5.07
C ALA A 260 4.25 18.77 -3.70
N SER A 261 3.29 19.69 -3.58
CA SER A 261 2.59 19.99 -2.32
C SER A 261 1.69 18.83 -1.82
N VAL A 262 1.31 17.91 -2.70
CA VAL A 262 0.63 16.66 -2.29
C VAL A 262 1.46 15.92 -1.22
N PHE A 263 2.78 16.00 -1.30
CA PHE A 263 3.72 15.33 -0.39
C PHE A 263 4.27 16.27 0.69
N TYR A 264 3.49 17.28 1.08
CA TYR A 264 3.81 18.18 2.19
C TYR A 264 2.99 17.78 3.42
N VAL A 265 3.61 17.85 4.60
CA VAL A 265 2.96 17.48 5.88
C VAL A 265 1.71 18.33 6.14
N GLU A 266 1.71 19.59 5.70
CA GLU A 266 0.57 20.51 5.81
C GLU A 266 -0.65 20.05 5.02
N ASN A 267 -0.42 19.21 4.00
CA ASN A 267 -1.48 18.67 3.13
C ASN A 267 -1.87 17.22 3.48
N ASN A 268 -1.37 16.69 4.62
CA ASN A 268 -1.94 15.48 5.19
C ASN A 268 -3.45 15.64 5.33
N TYR A 269 -4.23 14.67 4.85
CA TYR A 269 -5.70 14.73 4.84
C TYR A 269 -6.34 15.80 3.95
N SER A 270 -5.60 16.40 3.01
CA SER A 270 -6.18 17.31 2.03
C SER A 270 -7.29 16.64 1.20
N SER A 271 -8.04 17.45 0.43
CA SER A 271 -9.10 16.93 -0.45
C SER A 271 -8.63 15.90 -1.47
N GLU A 272 -7.34 15.86 -1.77
CA GLU A 272 -6.75 14.89 -2.69
C GLU A 272 -6.49 13.52 -2.02
N TYR A 273 -6.26 13.48 -0.69
CA TYR A 273 -6.05 12.22 0.05
C TYR A 273 -7.37 11.50 0.29
N ILE A 274 -7.51 10.28 -0.22
CA ILE A 274 -8.70 9.44 -0.01
C ILE A 274 -8.44 8.40 1.08
N PHE A 275 -7.29 7.72 1.01
CA PHE A 275 -6.85 6.79 2.04
C PHE A 275 -5.32 6.77 2.11
N SER A 276 -4.77 6.74 3.32
CA SER A 276 -3.33 6.83 3.55
C SER A 276 -2.86 6.04 4.76
N VAL A 277 -1.58 5.70 4.79
CA VAL A 277 -0.90 5.33 6.03
C VAL A 277 -0.68 6.61 6.83
N VAL A 278 -1.21 6.63 8.05
CA VAL A 278 -1.11 7.79 8.94
C VAL A 278 0.25 7.78 9.64
N SER A 279 0.90 8.93 9.63
CA SER A 279 2.18 9.15 10.30
C SER A 279 2.08 10.28 11.32
N ASN A 280 2.70 10.09 12.48
CA ASN A 280 2.73 11.07 13.56
C ASN A 280 4.02 10.93 14.40
N LYS A 281 4.12 11.68 15.49
CA LYS A 281 5.30 11.65 16.37
C LYS A 281 5.60 10.31 17.02
N VAL A 282 4.60 9.45 17.18
CA VAL A 282 4.75 8.12 17.79
C VAL A 282 4.97 7.05 16.72
N TYR A 283 4.21 7.15 15.63
CA TYR A 283 4.21 6.22 14.51
C TYR A 283 4.59 6.97 13.22
N GLY A 284 5.87 7.29 13.08
CA GLY A 284 6.38 8.01 11.92
C GLY A 284 6.68 7.08 10.75
N SER A 285 6.51 7.60 9.53
CA SER A 285 6.92 6.89 8.32
C SER A 285 8.43 6.82 8.19
N ILE A 286 8.95 5.62 7.88
CA ILE A 286 10.37 5.42 7.52
C ILE A 286 10.64 5.64 6.03
N LEU A 287 9.61 5.89 5.23
CA LEU A 287 9.74 5.97 3.77
C LEU A 287 10.77 7.01 3.30
N PRO A 288 10.84 8.22 3.90
CA PRO A 288 11.89 9.17 3.55
C PRO A 288 13.31 8.62 3.79
N ALA A 289 13.53 7.87 4.89
CA ALA A 289 14.81 7.23 5.17
C ALA A 289 15.13 6.14 4.14
N VAL A 290 14.13 5.36 3.73
CA VAL A 290 14.26 4.29 2.73
C VAL A 290 14.61 4.87 1.36
N MET A 291 14.02 6.01 1.01
CA MET A 291 14.19 6.68 -0.28
C MET A 291 15.46 7.51 -0.38
N PHE A 292 15.92 8.08 0.74
CA PHE A 292 17.06 8.99 0.76
C PHE A 292 18.39 8.23 0.62
N GLU A 293 19.32 8.82 -0.12
CA GLU A 293 20.63 8.24 -0.39
C GLU A 293 21.47 8.11 0.88
N ASN A 294 22.21 7.01 1.01
CA ASN A 294 23.11 6.77 2.15
C ASN A 294 24.44 7.51 1.94
N THR A 295 24.45 8.81 2.04
CA THR A 295 25.67 9.60 1.99
C THR A 295 25.63 10.87 2.78
N GLY A 296 26.69 11.11 3.52
CA GLY A 296 27.42 12.32 3.80
C GLY A 296 26.74 13.68 3.84
N TYR A 297 25.43 13.76 3.95
CA TYR A 297 24.71 15.00 4.12
C TYR A 297 24.61 15.41 5.61
N GLY A 298 25.66 15.17 6.38
CA GLY A 298 25.73 15.51 7.80
C GLY A 298 25.24 14.38 8.72
N LEU A 299 24.47 14.73 9.74
CA LEU A 299 24.02 13.79 10.78
C LEU A 299 22.94 12.80 10.30
N TYR A 300 22.43 12.94 9.08
CA TYR A 300 21.39 12.08 8.53
C TYR A 300 21.96 11.20 7.42
N ASN A 301 21.84 9.90 7.61
CA ASN A 301 22.13 8.90 6.62
C ASN A 301 20.83 8.22 6.22
N GLY A 302 20.34 8.47 5.01
CA GLY A 302 19.29 7.66 4.41
C GLY A 302 19.76 6.22 4.19
N TRP A 303 18.83 5.34 3.85
CA TRP A 303 19.15 3.93 3.60
C TRP A 303 19.39 3.61 2.14
N GLY A 304 18.95 4.47 1.21
CA GLY A 304 19.22 4.35 -0.23
C GLY A 304 18.72 3.04 -0.84
N TYR A 305 17.50 2.63 -0.51
CA TYR A 305 16.97 1.37 -1.05
C TYR A 305 16.47 1.49 -2.48
N PHE A 306 15.92 2.65 -2.87
CA PHE A 306 15.24 2.80 -4.14
C PHE A 306 15.73 4.02 -4.91
N HIS A 307 16.24 3.80 -6.12
CA HIS A 307 16.70 4.84 -7.01
C HIS A 307 15.86 4.86 -8.29
N PRO A 308 15.39 6.03 -8.75
CA PRO A 308 14.71 6.14 -10.04
C PRO A 308 15.60 5.65 -11.18
N SER A 309 15.03 4.93 -12.15
CA SER A 309 15.75 4.54 -13.37
C SER A 309 15.83 5.71 -14.36
N LEU A 310 16.78 5.66 -15.29
CA LEU A 310 16.85 6.61 -16.41
C LEU A 310 15.61 6.48 -17.31
N GLU A 311 15.03 5.30 -17.42
CA GLU A 311 13.80 5.03 -18.16
C GLU A 311 12.61 5.79 -17.54
N LEU A 312 12.51 5.84 -16.21
CA LEU A 312 11.52 6.67 -15.53
C LEU A 312 11.79 8.15 -15.79
N TYR A 313 13.03 8.61 -15.60
CA TYR A 313 13.39 10.02 -15.84
C TYR A 313 13.00 10.47 -17.26
N ASN A 314 13.25 9.64 -18.27
CA ASN A 314 12.94 9.94 -19.67
C ASN A 314 11.46 9.75 -20.04
N SER A 315 10.63 9.18 -19.17
CA SER A 315 9.19 8.96 -19.44
C SER A 315 8.34 10.22 -19.31
N PHE A 316 8.82 11.22 -18.57
CA PHE A 316 8.13 12.50 -18.42
C PHE A 316 8.15 13.30 -19.73
N GLU A 317 7.08 14.04 -19.98
CA GLU A 317 7.03 14.99 -21.10
C GLU A 317 8.03 16.15 -20.89
N ALA A 318 8.48 16.73 -21.99
CA ALA A 318 9.32 17.93 -21.92
C ALA A 318 8.57 19.05 -21.18
N GLY A 319 9.21 19.62 -20.16
CA GLY A 319 8.60 20.69 -19.35
C GLY A 319 7.65 20.20 -18.25
N ASP A 320 7.40 18.90 -18.10
CA ASP A 320 6.55 18.36 -17.01
C ASP A 320 7.20 18.62 -15.63
N PRO A 321 6.61 19.49 -14.79
CA PRO A 321 7.18 19.85 -13.49
C PRO A 321 7.21 18.67 -12.51
N ARG A 322 6.38 17.65 -12.72
CA ARG A 322 6.34 16.44 -11.88
C ARG A 322 7.65 15.68 -11.92
N ARG A 323 8.42 15.77 -13.02
CA ARG A 323 9.76 15.16 -13.09
C ARG A 323 10.66 15.67 -11.97
N LYS A 324 10.79 16.98 -11.83
CA LYS A 324 11.64 17.60 -10.80
C LYS A 324 11.09 17.39 -9.39
N ALA A 325 9.77 17.38 -9.22
CA ALA A 325 9.12 17.07 -7.96
C ALA A 325 9.32 15.60 -7.52
N THR A 326 9.51 14.69 -8.49
CA THR A 326 9.67 13.25 -8.24
C THR A 326 11.13 12.83 -8.14
N ILE A 327 12.03 13.42 -8.96
CA ILE A 327 13.41 12.98 -9.15
C ILE A 327 14.37 14.16 -9.00
N LEU A 328 15.37 13.98 -8.15
CA LEU A 328 16.58 14.81 -8.16
C LEU A 328 17.57 14.20 -9.17
N GLU A 329 18.07 15.04 -10.07
CA GLU A 329 19.18 14.70 -10.95
C GLU A 329 20.47 15.39 -10.52
N PHE A 330 21.59 14.88 -11.00
CA PHE A 330 22.92 15.38 -10.69
C PHE A 330 23.06 16.87 -10.98
N GLY A 331 23.51 17.65 -10.00
CA GLY A 331 23.63 19.10 -10.08
C GLY A 331 22.39 19.88 -9.62
N ASP A 332 21.25 19.22 -9.39
CA ASP A 332 20.06 19.88 -8.87
C ASP A 332 20.30 20.50 -7.49
N THR A 333 19.70 21.66 -7.28
CA THR A 333 19.65 22.29 -5.97
C THR A 333 18.44 21.82 -5.19
N PHE A 334 18.63 21.43 -3.94
CA PHE A 334 17.57 21.04 -3.00
C PHE A 334 17.88 21.56 -1.60
N THR A 335 16.87 21.62 -0.74
CA THR A 335 17.03 22.01 0.65
C THR A 335 17.07 20.77 1.54
N LEU A 336 18.07 20.69 2.44
CA LEU A 336 18.18 19.66 3.45
C LEU A 336 18.44 20.31 4.81
N PHE A 337 17.55 20.10 5.79
CA PHE A 337 17.60 20.70 7.13
C PHE A 337 17.77 22.24 7.11
N GLY A 338 17.02 22.90 6.23
CA GLY A 338 17.04 24.36 6.07
C GLY A 338 18.27 24.91 5.34
N GLN A 339 19.16 24.04 4.86
CA GLN A 339 20.35 24.43 4.10
C GLN A 339 20.22 24.05 2.64
N GLU A 340 20.56 24.98 1.75
CA GLU A 340 20.65 24.68 0.32
C GLU A 340 21.85 23.76 0.05
N ARG A 341 21.62 22.72 -0.74
CA ARG A 341 22.60 21.71 -1.15
C ARG A 341 22.49 21.46 -2.64
N LYS A 342 23.60 21.04 -3.23
CA LYS A 342 23.61 20.44 -4.57
C LYS A 342 23.62 18.93 -4.46
N TYR A 343 22.78 18.29 -5.28
CA TYR A 343 22.76 16.85 -5.37
C TYR A 343 23.90 16.37 -6.27
N PHE A 344 24.89 15.76 -5.66
CA PHE A 344 25.96 15.04 -6.34
C PHE A 344 25.88 13.58 -5.97
N SER A 345 25.26 12.78 -6.83
CA SER A 345 25.05 11.36 -6.59
C SER A 345 26.37 10.64 -6.30
N SER A 346 26.59 10.25 -5.06
CA SER A 346 27.77 9.48 -4.66
C SER A 346 27.47 7.99 -4.44
N ASN A 347 26.25 7.64 -4.05
CA ASN A 347 25.84 6.27 -3.76
C ASN A 347 24.61 5.81 -4.55
N SER A 348 23.99 6.67 -5.34
CA SER A 348 22.95 6.22 -6.27
C SER A 348 23.55 5.37 -7.38
N GLN A 349 22.99 4.18 -7.58
CA GLN A 349 23.40 3.31 -8.69
C GLN A 349 22.99 3.88 -10.05
N THR A 350 21.95 4.71 -10.09
CA THR A 350 21.41 5.28 -11.33
C THR A 350 21.83 6.71 -11.60
N GLY A 351 22.43 7.40 -10.62
CA GLY A 351 22.71 8.83 -10.68
C GLY A 351 21.50 9.71 -10.32
N PHE A 352 20.38 9.11 -9.92
CA PHE A 352 19.16 9.79 -9.54
C PHE A 352 18.72 9.43 -8.12
N GLN A 353 17.92 10.30 -7.51
CA GLN A 353 17.28 10.07 -6.22
C GLN A 353 15.81 10.49 -6.27
N PHE A 354 14.94 9.80 -5.51
CA PHE A 354 13.59 10.27 -5.31
C PHE A 354 13.56 11.58 -4.51
N ASN A 355 12.73 12.52 -4.95
CA ASN A 355 12.49 13.82 -4.30
C ASN A 355 11.09 13.91 -3.69
N LYS A 356 10.21 12.99 -4.01
CA LYS A 356 8.78 13.03 -3.72
C LYS A 356 8.48 13.11 -2.21
N TYR A 357 9.18 12.39 -1.37
CA TYR A 357 8.95 12.32 0.08
C TYR A 357 9.97 13.15 0.89
N MET A 358 10.66 14.08 0.25
CA MET A 358 11.76 14.82 0.86
C MET A 358 11.33 16.09 1.61
N GLN A 359 10.05 16.46 1.57
CA GLN A 359 9.58 17.69 2.18
C GLN A 359 9.92 17.80 3.68
N PRO A 360 9.80 16.75 4.52
CA PRO A 360 10.16 16.85 5.92
C PRO A 360 11.63 17.26 6.15
N PHE A 361 12.53 16.92 5.24
CA PHE A 361 13.95 17.31 5.31
C PHE A 361 14.24 18.75 4.85
N ARG A 362 13.24 19.43 4.25
CA ARG A 362 13.40 20.84 3.81
C ARG A 362 13.37 21.83 4.96
N PHE A 363 12.87 21.41 6.12
CA PHE A 363 12.79 22.22 7.33
C PHE A 363 14.05 22.07 8.19
N PRO A 364 14.29 22.99 9.13
CA PRO A 364 15.28 22.78 10.17
C PRO A 364 15.07 21.42 10.85
N LYS A 365 16.18 20.82 11.29
CA LYS A 365 16.15 19.55 12.00
C LYS A 365 15.07 19.57 13.10
N ASP A 366 14.34 18.49 13.19
CA ASP A 366 13.33 18.20 14.21
C ASP A 366 11.94 18.83 14.02
N GLN A 367 11.69 19.61 12.96
CA GLN A 367 10.35 20.21 12.76
C GLN A 367 9.30 19.19 12.36
N HIS A 368 9.59 18.26 11.42
CA HIS A 368 8.65 17.23 10.92
C HIS A 368 9.22 15.82 11.02
N LEU A 369 10.33 15.68 11.74
CA LEU A 369 11.05 14.44 11.93
C LEU A 369 11.09 14.06 13.41
N ASN A 370 10.98 12.77 13.67
CA ASN A 370 11.11 12.23 15.02
C ASN A 370 12.39 11.40 15.09
N PRO A 371 13.26 11.64 16.07
CA PRO A 371 14.43 10.79 16.30
C PRO A 371 13.98 9.33 16.53
N ASN A 372 14.65 8.41 15.84
CA ASN A 372 14.43 6.98 16.02
C ASN A 372 15.75 6.23 15.73
N GLY A 373 16.57 6.07 16.74
CA GLY A 373 17.90 5.47 16.60
C GLY A 373 18.81 6.30 15.68
N ASP A 374 19.31 5.69 14.63
CA ASP A 374 20.22 6.27 13.64
C ASP A 374 19.49 6.92 12.43
N TYR A 375 18.17 6.87 12.41
CA TYR A 375 17.35 7.44 11.35
C TYR A 375 16.10 8.15 11.91
N PRO A 376 15.67 9.25 11.31
CA PRO A 376 14.42 9.89 11.68
C PRO A 376 13.23 9.24 10.96
N THR A 377 12.08 9.23 11.65
CA THR A 377 10.79 8.98 11.03
C THR A 377 10.09 10.29 10.69
N SER A 378 9.20 10.28 9.71
CA SER A 378 8.51 11.47 9.22
C SER A 378 7.05 11.49 9.63
N ASN A 379 6.51 12.69 9.87
CA ASN A 379 5.08 12.94 10.09
C ASN A 379 4.27 12.98 8.77
N LEU A 380 4.89 12.80 7.62
CA LEU A 380 4.22 12.79 6.33
C LEU A 380 3.39 11.50 6.17
N ASN A 381 2.09 11.65 5.92
CA ASN A 381 1.23 10.53 5.57
C ASN A 381 1.62 9.98 4.18
N ILE A 382 1.48 8.67 4.03
CA ILE A 382 1.76 8.01 2.75
C ILE A 382 0.43 7.71 2.05
N PRO A 383 0.13 8.38 0.94
CA PRO A 383 -1.12 8.15 0.22
C PRO A 383 -1.11 6.76 -0.43
N LEU A 384 -2.17 5.99 -0.18
CA LEU A 384 -2.45 4.70 -0.81
C LEU A 384 -3.42 4.86 -1.99
N VAL A 385 -4.33 5.81 -1.88
CA VAL A 385 -5.23 6.23 -2.96
C VAL A 385 -5.41 7.75 -2.88
N ARG A 386 -5.21 8.42 -4.01
CA ARG A 386 -5.42 9.86 -4.21
C ARG A 386 -6.52 10.12 -5.23
N TYR A 387 -7.08 11.32 -5.23
CA TYR A 387 -8.11 11.72 -6.20
C TYR A 387 -7.63 11.62 -7.66
N ALA A 388 -6.34 11.87 -7.93
CA ALA A 388 -5.73 11.63 -9.23
C ALA A 388 -5.90 10.17 -9.71
N ASP A 389 -5.84 9.17 -8.80
CA ASP A 389 -6.05 7.76 -9.16
C ASP A 389 -7.51 7.50 -9.58
N ILE A 390 -8.47 8.15 -8.92
CA ILE A 390 -9.89 8.08 -9.32
C ILE A 390 -10.10 8.63 -10.73
N LEU A 391 -9.50 9.78 -11.03
CA LEU A 391 -9.59 10.39 -12.36
C LEU A 391 -8.98 9.49 -13.44
N LEU A 392 -7.77 8.96 -13.20
CA LEU A 392 -7.08 8.15 -14.20
C LEU A 392 -7.66 6.73 -14.33
N MET A 393 -8.21 6.14 -13.26
CA MET A 393 -8.99 4.88 -13.38
C MET A 393 -10.27 5.09 -14.19
N LYS A 394 -10.98 6.21 -13.98
CA LYS A 394 -12.18 6.54 -14.78
C LYS A 394 -11.83 6.78 -16.24
N ALA A 395 -10.77 7.55 -16.53
CA ALA A 395 -10.29 7.77 -17.88
C ALA A 395 -9.94 6.46 -18.58
N GLU A 396 -9.22 5.56 -17.89
CA GLU A 396 -8.89 4.24 -18.41
C GLU A 396 -10.13 3.43 -18.74
N ALA A 397 -11.10 3.39 -17.82
CA ALA A 397 -12.33 2.64 -18.01
C ALA A 397 -13.14 3.17 -19.20
N LEU A 398 -13.21 4.48 -19.38
CA LEU A 398 -13.88 5.10 -20.54
C LEU A 398 -13.16 4.72 -21.85
N ILE A 399 -11.83 4.83 -21.90
CA ILE A 399 -11.03 4.46 -23.08
C ILE A 399 -11.20 2.98 -23.41
N MET A 400 -11.16 2.10 -22.40
CA MET A 400 -11.30 0.65 -22.59
C MET A 400 -12.71 0.23 -23.02
N ASP A 401 -13.73 1.07 -22.75
CA ASP A 401 -15.12 0.91 -23.18
C ASP A 401 -15.39 1.66 -24.52
N GLY A 402 -14.36 2.13 -25.20
CA GLY A 402 -14.46 2.86 -26.47
C GLY A 402 -15.06 4.26 -26.35
N LYS A 403 -15.09 4.82 -25.15
CA LYS A 403 -15.59 6.17 -24.84
C LYS A 403 -14.45 7.16 -24.66
N ASN A 404 -14.79 8.46 -24.62
CA ASN A 404 -13.83 9.53 -24.44
C ASN A 404 -13.48 9.71 -22.96
N GLY A 405 -12.18 9.60 -22.60
CA GLY A 405 -11.63 9.82 -21.26
C GLY A 405 -10.89 11.15 -21.09
N ASP A 406 -10.99 12.05 -22.06
CA ASP A 406 -10.22 13.30 -22.09
C ASP A 406 -10.50 14.19 -20.88
N ALA A 407 -11.74 14.27 -20.44
CA ALA A 407 -12.13 15.16 -19.35
C ALA A 407 -11.41 14.82 -18.04
N GLU A 408 -11.24 13.54 -17.75
CA GLU A 408 -10.59 13.06 -16.54
C GLU A 408 -9.06 13.18 -16.62
N ILE A 409 -8.47 12.73 -17.72
CA ILE A 409 -7.00 12.78 -17.90
C ILE A 409 -6.51 14.23 -17.97
N ASN A 410 -7.26 15.12 -18.61
CA ASN A 410 -6.89 16.53 -18.75
C ASN A 410 -6.95 17.30 -17.43
N LYS A 411 -7.76 16.91 -16.46
CA LYS A 411 -7.68 17.48 -15.10
C LYS A 411 -6.31 17.27 -14.47
N VAL A 412 -5.76 16.05 -14.60
CA VAL A 412 -4.43 15.73 -14.07
C VAL A 412 -3.33 16.47 -14.82
N ARG A 413 -3.46 16.56 -16.14
CA ARG A 413 -2.52 17.28 -17.01
C ARG A 413 -2.53 18.77 -16.74
N ASN A 414 -3.71 19.37 -16.61
CA ASN A 414 -3.86 20.82 -16.35
C ASN A 414 -3.21 21.21 -15.01
N ARG A 415 -3.42 20.41 -13.94
CA ARG A 415 -2.74 20.61 -12.68
C ARG A 415 -1.19 20.60 -12.83
N ALA A 416 -0.67 19.82 -13.78
CA ALA A 416 0.76 19.77 -14.11
C ALA A 416 1.17 20.85 -15.15
N GLY A 417 0.28 21.73 -15.57
CA GLY A 417 0.55 22.76 -16.58
C GLY A 417 0.80 22.20 -17.99
N LEU A 418 0.34 20.98 -18.28
CA LEU A 418 0.49 20.34 -19.58
C LEU A 418 -0.72 20.57 -20.47
N SER A 419 -0.48 20.62 -21.79
CA SER A 419 -1.55 20.77 -22.77
C SER A 419 -2.55 19.63 -22.73
N ASN A 420 -3.81 19.95 -23.01
CA ASN A 420 -4.89 18.99 -23.12
C ASN A 420 -4.65 17.97 -24.24
N LEU A 421 -5.05 16.74 -23.99
CA LEU A 421 -5.18 15.72 -25.03
C LEU A 421 -6.59 15.79 -25.63
N SER A 422 -6.69 15.40 -26.89
CA SER A 422 -7.96 15.19 -27.58
C SER A 422 -7.96 13.79 -28.19
N GLY A 423 -8.96 12.98 -27.87
CA GLY A 423 -9.00 11.56 -28.23
C GLY A 423 -7.90 10.75 -27.54
N ALA A 424 -7.72 10.94 -26.24
CA ALA A 424 -6.67 10.31 -25.46
C ALA A 424 -6.68 8.78 -25.61
N THR A 425 -5.54 8.24 -25.97
CA THR A 425 -5.34 6.79 -26.15
C THR A 425 -4.90 6.11 -24.86
N LEU A 426 -5.04 4.77 -24.79
CA LEU A 426 -4.52 3.98 -23.67
C LEU A 426 -3.00 4.18 -23.48
N THR A 427 -2.23 4.36 -24.55
CA THR A 427 -0.78 4.63 -24.46
C THR A 427 -0.51 5.96 -23.75
N GLN A 428 -1.27 6.99 -24.06
CA GLN A 428 -1.14 8.31 -23.40
C GLN A 428 -1.58 8.23 -21.93
N LEU A 429 -2.67 7.52 -21.63
CA LEU A 429 -3.09 7.25 -20.25
C LEU A 429 -2.00 6.51 -19.45
N LYS A 430 -1.42 5.45 -19.99
CA LYS A 430 -0.33 4.70 -19.33
C LYS A 430 0.86 5.60 -18.99
N ARG A 431 1.23 6.51 -19.89
CA ARG A 431 2.27 7.51 -19.63
C ARG A 431 1.86 8.48 -18.54
N GLU A 432 0.64 9.01 -18.59
CA GLU A 432 0.12 9.94 -17.59
C GLU A 432 0.12 9.31 -16.19
N ARG A 433 -0.36 8.06 -16.06
CA ARG A 433 -0.30 7.30 -14.81
C ARG A 433 1.14 7.13 -14.30
N ARG A 434 2.08 6.83 -15.19
CA ARG A 434 3.50 6.67 -14.82
C ARG A 434 4.08 7.98 -14.28
N SER A 435 3.84 9.11 -14.96
CA SER A 435 4.31 10.44 -14.53
C SER A 435 3.69 10.87 -13.20
N GLU A 436 2.40 10.59 -13.00
CA GLU A 436 1.66 10.98 -11.80
C GLU A 436 2.07 10.16 -10.57
N PHE A 437 2.24 8.84 -10.71
CA PHE A 437 2.35 7.93 -9.56
C PHE A 437 3.74 7.33 -9.37
N ALA A 438 4.76 7.75 -10.11
CA ALA A 438 6.10 7.24 -9.93
C ALA A 438 6.59 7.35 -8.48
N GLY A 439 7.03 6.23 -7.91
CA GLY A 439 7.48 6.14 -6.51
C GLY A 439 6.38 6.09 -5.45
N GLU A 440 5.10 5.96 -5.83
CA GLU A 440 3.97 5.81 -4.92
C GLU A 440 3.47 4.35 -4.84
N TYR A 441 2.53 4.09 -3.92
CA TYR A 441 1.92 2.76 -3.73
C TYR A 441 0.80 2.44 -4.74
N THR A 442 0.79 3.07 -5.90
CA THR A 442 -0.20 2.84 -6.98
C THR A 442 0.11 1.61 -7.83
N ASP A 443 1.21 0.91 -7.54
CA ASP A 443 1.59 -0.41 -8.08
C ASP A 443 1.83 -0.46 -9.59
N ARG A 444 2.96 0.11 -10.00
CA ARG A 444 3.45 0.05 -11.39
C ARG A 444 3.60 -1.39 -11.91
N HIS A 445 4.05 -2.33 -11.07
CA HIS A 445 4.19 -3.73 -11.47
C HIS A 445 2.83 -4.34 -11.84
N SER A 446 1.82 -4.15 -10.99
CA SER A 446 0.46 -4.63 -11.27
C SER A 446 -0.14 -3.97 -12.51
N ASP A 447 0.10 -2.68 -12.74
CA ASP A 447 -0.32 -1.98 -13.95
C ASP A 447 0.32 -2.62 -15.20
N LEU A 448 1.63 -2.88 -15.19
CA LEU A 448 2.32 -3.57 -16.30
C LEU A 448 1.77 -4.97 -16.55
N VAL A 449 1.51 -5.74 -15.49
CA VAL A 449 0.96 -7.08 -15.58
C VAL A 449 -0.46 -7.07 -16.17
N ARG A 450 -1.34 -6.19 -15.68
CA ARG A 450 -2.73 -6.13 -16.14
C ARG A 450 -2.88 -5.59 -17.57
N TRP A 451 -1.95 -4.75 -18.03
CA TRP A 451 -1.90 -4.27 -19.41
C TRP A 451 -1.23 -5.26 -20.38
N GLY A 452 -0.58 -6.32 -19.88
CA GLY A 452 0.22 -7.25 -20.68
C GLY A 452 1.58 -6.71 -21.10
N ASP A 453 2.03 -5.60 -20.51
CA ASP A 453 3.26 -4.90 -20.88
C ASP A 453 4.49 -5.41 -20.10
N ALA A 454 4.30 -6.19 -19.03
CA ALA A 454 5.35 -6.57 -18.08
C ALA A 454 6.53 -7.29 -18.76
N GLN A 455 6.27 -8.24 -19.64
CA GLN A 455 7.33 -8.98 -20.32
C GLN A 455 8.21 -8.04 -21.17
N ALA A 456 7.60 -7.16 -21.95
CA ALA A 456 8.33 -6.21 -22.81
C ALA A 456 9.07 -5.14 -21.98
N ALA A 457 8.50 -4.71 -20.86
CA ALA A 457 9.14 -3.76 -19.96
C ALA A 457 10.39 -4.35 -19.31
N TYR A 458 10.29 -5.57 -18.76
CA TYR A 458 11.39 -6.22 -18.05
C TYR A 458 12.46 -6.84 -18.96
N ALA A 459 12.16 -7.06 -20.23
CA ALA A 459 13.15 -7.46 -21.22
C ALA A 459 14.14 -6.34 -21.60
N LYS A 460 13.93 -5.13 -21.09
CA LYS A 460 14.85 -4.01 -21.25
C LYS A 460 15.78 -3.92 -20.03
N PRO A 461 17.04 -3.48 -20.20
CA PRO A 461 17.92 -3.18 -19.08
C PRO A 461 17.36 -1.99 -18.29
N ALA A 462 17.65 -1.91 -17.00
CA ALA A 462 17.49 -0.67 -16.24
C ALA A 462 18.81 0.10 -16.30
N THR A 463 18.74 1.37 -16.69
CA THR A 463 19.92 2.19 -16.91
C THR A 463 20.01 3.39 -15.96
N GLY A 464 21.17 4.02 -15.93
CA GLY A 464 21.46 5.21 -15.13
C GLY A 464 22.49 6.10 -15.82
N ARG A 465 22.82 7.23 -15.19
CA ARG A 465 23.86 8.16 -15.60
C ARG A 465 25.03 8.10 -14.62
N GLN A 466 26.25 7.95 -15.14
CA GLN A 466 27.48 8.03 -14.37
C GLN A 466 28.28 9.23 -14.80
N HIS A 467 28.40 10.22 -13.93
CA HIS A 467 29.18 11.43 -14.19
C HIS A 467 30.68 11.20 -13.94
N THR A 468 31.50 11.79 -14.82
CA THR A 468 32.97 11.64 -14.78
C THR A 468 33.57 12.34 -13.55
N VAL A 469 33.10 13.56 -13.25
CA VAL A 469 33.52 14.35 -12.08
C VAL A 469 32.33 14.53 -11.14
N LYS A 470 32.42 13.93 -9.96
CA LYS A 470 31.32 13.85 -9.00
C LYS A 470 31.02 15.16 -8.24
N THR A 471 31.72 16.22 -8.52
CA THR A 471 31.55 17.54 -7.86
C THR A 471 31.29 18.69 -8.82
N ASP A 472 31.26 18.39 -10.13
CA ASP A 472 31.01 19.38 -11.18
C ASP A 472 29.62 19.13 -11.80
N PRO A 473 28.64 20.04 -11.61
CA PRO A 473 27.30 19.89 -12.18
C PRO A 473 27.28 19.84 -13.70
N ASN A 474 28.34 20.33 -14.36
CA ASN A 474 28.50 20.30 -15.83
C ASN A 474 29.32 19.11 -16.31
N SER A 475 29.70 18.20 -15.41
CA SER A 475 30.48 17.01 -15.76
C SER A 475 29.76 16.17 -16.82
N PRO A 476 30.45 15.76 -17.87
CA PRO A 476 29.91 14.80 -18.84
C PRO A 476 29.55 13.47 -18.13
N TYR A 477 28.59 12.76 -18.67
CA TYR A 477 28.17 11.47 -18.15
C TYR A 477 28.14 10.41 -19.25
N THR A 478 28.25 9.16 -18.82
CA THR A 478 27.96 7.97 -19.63
C THR A 478 26.68 7.30 -19.15
N ILE A 479 25.94 6.69 -20.08
CA ILE A 479 24.82 5.82 -19.74
C ILE A 479 25.39 4.45 -19.37
N ILE A 480 25.02 3.97 -18.20
CA ILE A 480 25.42 2.67 -17.68
C ILE A 480 24.23 1.74 -17.56
N THR A 481 24.42 0.45 -17.80
CA THR A 481 23.45 -0.59 -17.44
C THR A 481 23.62 -0.92 -15.96
N VAL A 482 22.59 -0.64 -15.18
CA VAL A 482 22.56 -0.96 -13.74
C VAL A 482 22.05 -2.38 -13.52
N TRP A 483 20.97 -2.73 -14.21
CA TRP A 483 20.44 -4.10 -14.22
C TRP A 483 20.31 -4.62 -15.63
N ALA A 484 20.75 -5.85 -15.85
CA ALA A 484 20.50 -6.57 -17.08
C ALA A 484 18.98 -6.81 -17.29
N PRO A 485 18.55 -7.09 -18.51
CA PRO A 485 17.19 -7.55 -18.78
C PRO A 485 16.79 -8.70 -17.86
N ARG A 486 15.52 -8.71 -17.44
CA ARG A 486 14.95 -9.70 -16.51
C ARG A 486 14.01 -10.63 -17.24
N ASN A 487 14.04 -11.90 -16.88
CA ASN A 487 13.21 -12.92 -17.52
C ASN A 487 11.84 -12.99 -16.82
N PHE A 488 10.88 -12.19 -17.28
CA PHE A 488 9.50 -12.25 -16.80
C PHE A 488 8.70 -13.24 -17.66
N ASN A 489 8.24 -14.32 -17.02
CA ASN A 489 7.32 -15.27 -17.66
C ASN A 489 5.87 -14.87 -17.30
N PRO A 490 5.06 -14.39 -18.27
CA PRO A 490 3.68 -13.96 -18.00
C PRO A 490 2.76 -15.07 -17.45
N SER A 491 3.07 -16.34 -17.70
CA SER A 491 2.28 -17.47 -17.21
C SER A 491 2.58 -17.84 -15.75
N VAL A 492 3.67 -17.32 -15.17
CA VAL A 492 4.12 -17.64 -13.80
C VAL A 492 4.18 -16.38 -12.96
N HIS A 493 4.95 -15.37 -13.41
CA HIS A 493 5.39 -14.24 -12.59
C HIS A 493 4.35 -13.12 -12.45
N HIS A 494 3.13 -13.30 -12.98
CA HIS A 494 2.02 -12.37 -12.77
C HIS A 494 1.40 -12.46 -11.37
N VAL A 495 1.78 -13.49 -10.60
CA VAL A 495 1.48 -13.67 -9.17
C VAL A 495 2.72 -14.18 -8.44
N TRP A 496 2.75 -14.01 -7.13
CA TRP A 496 3.83 -14.51 -6.26
C TRP A 496 3.50 -15.88 -5.68
N PRO A 497 4.51 -16.65 -5.24
CA PRO A 497 4.27 -17.94 -4.60
C PRO A 497 3.57 -17.77 -3.24
N ILE A 498 2.66 -18.68 -2.94
CA ILE A 498 2.08 -18.80 -1.60
C ILE A 498 3.16 -19.32 -0.65
N PRO A 499 3.24 -18.81 0.60
CA PRO A 499 4.20 -19.31 1.57
C PRO A 499 4.12 -20.84 1.75
N PRO A 500 5.23 -21.59 1.68
CA PRO A 500 5.23 -23.06 1.75
C PRO A 500 4.60 -23.62 3.03
N GLN A 501 4.73 -22.90 4.14
CA GLN A 501 4.10 -23.30 5.40
C GLN A 501 2.57 -23.29 5.30
N ASP A 502 1.99 -22.30 4.60
CA ASP A 502 0.54 -22.20 4.41
C ASP A 502 0.05 -23.28 3.43
N VAL A 503 0.83 -23.56 2.38
CA VAL A 503 0.58 -24.69 1.47
C VAL A 503 0.55 -26.02 2.25
N SER A 504 1.56 -26.24 3.11
CA SER A 504 1.67 -27.48 3.90
C SER A 504 0.56 -27.61 4.95
N ASN A 505 0.30 -26.54 5.71
CA ASN A 505 -0.68 -26.58 6.81
C ASN A 505 -2.12 -26.73 6.32
N SER A 506 -2.47 -26.04 5.24
CA SER A 506 -3.83 -26.02 4.71
C SER A 506 -4.07 -27.08 3.64
N GLY A 507 -3.03 -27.68 3.08
CA GLY A 507 -3.12 -28.61 1.95
C GLY A 507 -3.55 -27.96 0.64
N ILE A 508 -3.40 -26.63 0.52
CA ILE A 508 -3.73 -25.89 -0.70
C ILE A 508 -2.65 -26.03 -1.77
N ALA A 509 -3.01 -26.01 -3.03
CA ALA A 509 -2.04 -26.05 -4.11
C ALA A 509 -1.25 -24.75 -4.21
N GLN A 510 0.05 -24.84 -4.55
CA GLN A 510 0.89 -23.72 -4.89
C GLN A 510 0.44 -23.08 -6.21
N ASN A 511 0.80 -21.82 -6.45
CA ASN A 511 0.62 -21.19 -7.76
C ASN A 511 1.46 -21.91 -8.81
N GLN A 512 0.87 -22.06 -10.00
CA GLN A 512 1.52 -22.80 -11.09
C GLN A 512 2.86 -22.20 -11.48
N GLY A 513 3.89 -23.01 -11.49
CA GLY A 513 5.27 -22.62 -11.87
C GLY A 513 6.15 -22.16 -10.71
N TRP A 514 5.60 -22.17 -9.49
CA TRP A 514 6.30 -21.80 -8.26
C TRP A 514 6.59 -23.02 -7.38
#